data_4a426b908945a33231f88512c6a24a29
#
_entry.id   4a426b908945a33231f88512c6a24a29
#
_cell.length_a   1.000
_cell.length_b   1.000
_cell.length_c   1.000
_cell.angle_alpha   90.00
_cell.angle_beta   90.00
_cell.angle_gamma   90.00
#
_symmetry.space_group_name_H-M   'P 1'
#
loop_
_entity.id
_entity.type
_entity.pdbx_description
1 polymer ?
#
loop_
_entity_poly.entity_id
_entity_poly.type
_entity_poly.pdbx_seq_one_letter_code
_entity_poly.pdbx_strand_id
1 'polypeptide(L)'
;GIRISEARNLQDTDVHLDENYLVIKGAKNMTDRIVPISQSLSNVCRQYVYYRERLPLKIDKKYFFLSLSGRKCGANHTIFRWFRLILKDAGIPFTGNHHGPRIHDLRHTFSLYAMEKMTREGSDMYHSMPVLATYLGHKTTQSTEHYVRLCRVMFPELERKVEFINQQIYPELEYG
;
A
#
# COMPACT_ATOMS: atom_id res chain seq x y z
N GLY A 1 -0.51 -1.55 -0.71
CA GLY A 1 0.30 -0.61 0.07
C GLY A 1 1.67 -1.12 0.52
N ILE A 2 2.03 -2.40 0.31
CA ILE A 2 3.34 -2.96 0.65
C ILE A 2 4.48 -2.33 -0.17
N ARG A 3 5.72 -2.40 0.34
CA ARG A 3 6.89 -1.92 -0.40
C ARG A 3 7.20 -2.85 -1.58
N ILE A 4 7.73 -2.29 -2.67
CA ILE A 4 8.10 -3.10 -3.84
C ILE A 4 9.14 -4.19 -3.50
N SER A 5 10.06 -3.91 -2.58
CA SER A 5 11.02 -4.89 -2.09
C SER A 5 10.36 -6.03 -1.31
N GLU A 6 9.31 -5.75 -0.54
CA GLU A 6 8.51 -6.74 0.17
C GLU A 6 7.75 -7.63 -0.83
N ALA A 7 7.08 -7.02 -1.81
CA ALA A 7 6.38 -7.76 -2.86
C ALA A 7 7.33 -8.71 -3.62
N ARG A 8 8.52 -8.24 -3.99
CA ARG A 8 9.52 -9.05 -4.70
C ARG A 8 10.09 -10.21 -3.88
N ASN A 9 10.08 -10.09 -2.57
CA ASN A 9 10.57 -11.12 -1.66
C ASN A 9 9.46 -12.02 -1.11
N LEU A 10 8.20 -11.75 -1.47
CA LEU A 10 7.05 -12.54 -1.04
C LEU A 10 7.22 -13.98 -1.51
N GLN A 11 7.08 -14.94 -0.58
CA GLN A 11 7.16 -16.37 -0.88
C GLN A 11 5.76 -16.94 -1.06
N ASP A 12 5.64 -18.07 -1.75
CA ASP A 12 4.36 -18.76 -1.92
C ASP A 12 3.72 -19.13 -0.56
N THR A 13 4.54 -19.51 0.40
CA THR A 13 4.10 -19.84 1.77
C THR A 13 3.56 -18.64 2.56
N ASP A 14 3.79 -17.44 2.10
CA ASP A 14 3.39 -16.21 2.78
C ASP A 14 2.10 -15.61 2.19
N VAL A 15 1.51 -16.29 1.21
CA VAL A 15 0.33 -15.82 0.46
C VAL A 15 -0.86 -16.71 0.77
N HIS A 16 -1.80 -16.19 1.54
CA HIS A 16 -3.00 -16.88 2.00
C HIS A 16 -4.23 -16.32 1.28
N LEU A 17 -4.48 -16.82 0.07
CA LEU A 17 -5.53 -16.28 -0.80
C LEU A 17 -6.95 -16.67 -0.36
N ASP A 18 -7.10 -17.76 0.37
CA ASP A 18 -8.41 -18.21 0.84
C ASP A 18 -8.88 -17.38 2.03
N GLU A 19 -7.95 -16.99 2.90
CA GLU A 19 -8.19 -16.11 4.05
C GLU A 19 -7.97 -14.63 3.75
N ASN A 20 -7.58 -14.28 2.52
CA ASN A 20 -7.36 -12.90 2.06
C ASN A 20 -6.31 -12.11 2.85
N TYR A 21 -5.14 -12.69 3.10
CA TYR A 21 -4.03 -11.97 3.70
C TYR A 21 -2.67 -12.42 3.16
N LEU A 22 -1.67 -11.57 3.41
CA LEU A 22 -0.25 -11.83 3.14
C LEU A 22 0.53 -11.74 4.45
N VAL A 23 1.54 -12.57 4.61
CA VAL A 23 2.53 -12.45 5.67
C VAL A 23 3.74 -11.72 5.10
N ILE A 24 3.99 -10.51 5.55
CA ILE A 24 5.16 -9.74 5.13
C ILE A 24 6.26 -9.94 6.16
N LYS A 25 7.25 -10.73 5.78
CA LYS A 25 8.43 -10.97 6.62
C LYS A 25 9.29 -9.72 6.71
N GLY A 26 9.62 -9.34 7.93
CA GLY A 26 10.45 -8.18 8.20
C GLY A 26 11.88 -8.37 7.67
N ALA A 27 12.40 -7.37 6.94
CA ALA A 27 13.82 -7.27 6.71
C ALA A 27 14.51 -6.97 8.05
N LYS A 28 15.81 -7.24 8.13
CA LYS A 28 16.70 -7.07 9.30
C LYS A 28 16.21 -5.97 10.27
N ASN A 29 15.79 -6.34 11.48
CA ASN A 29 15.23 -5.50 12.55
C ASN A 29 13.79 -4.99 12.36
N MET A 30 12.98 -5.62 11.52
CA MET A 30 11.54 -5.35 11.40
C MET A 30 10.75 -6.60 11.81
N THR A 31 9.63 -6.39 12.49
CA THR A 31 8.68 -7.45 12.83
C THR A 31 7.91 -7.92 11.61
N ASP A 32 7.62 -9.19 11.56
CA ASP A 32 6.68 -9.76 10.61
C ASP A 32 5.29 -9.14 10.84
N ARG A 33 4.52 -8.98 9.78
CA ARG A 33 3.16 -8.46 9.89
C ARG A 33 2.21 -9.13 8.92
N ILE A 34 0.98 -9.25 9.33
CA ILE A 34 -0.13 -9.68 8.48
C ILE A 34 -0.70 -8.44 7.77
N VAL A 35 -0.89 -8.58 6.47
CA VAL A 35 -1.45 -7.54 5.61
C VAL A 35 -2.72 -8.09 4.96
N PRO A 36 -3.91 -7.69 5.43
CA PRO A 36 -5.16 -8.03 4.77
C PRO A 36 -5.20 -7.51 3.33
N ILE A 37 -5.78 -8.29 2.43
CA ILE A 37 -6.00 -7.91 1.03
C ILE A 37 -7.47 -8.03 0.67
N SER A 38 -7.91 -7.29 -0.33
CA SER A 38 -9.29 -7.38 -0.79
C SER A 38 -9.54 -8.70 -1.54
N GLN A 39 -10.78 -9.16 -1.54
CA GLN A 39 -11.19 -10.31 -2.32
C GLN A 39 -10.86 -10.15 -3.82
N SER A 40 -11.01 -8.94 -4.35
CA SER A 40 -10.68 -8.64 -5.75
C SER A 40 -9.18 -8.86 -6.03
N LEU A 41 -8.29 -8.45 -5.11
CA LEU A 41 -6.86 -8.69 -5.25
C LEU A 41 -6.52 -10.18 -5.11
N SER A 42 -7.16 -10.90 -4.18
CA SER A 42 -7.00 -12.36 -4.07
C SER A 42 -7.38 -13.07 -5.36
N ASN A 43 -8.47 -12.66 -6.01
CA ASN A 43 -8.91 -13.23 -7.28
C ASN A 43 -7.87 -12.99 -8.40
N VAL A 44 -7.31 -11.79 -8.49
CA VAL A 44 -6.24 -11.49 -9.44
C VAL A 44 -4.98 -12.32 -9.13
N CYS A 45 -4.64 -12.49 -7.87
CA CYS A 45 -3.51 -13.34 -7.46
C CYS A 45 -3.76 -14.82 -7.82
N ARG A 46 -4.98 -15.35 -7.64
CA ARG A 46 -5.33 -16.72 -8.09
C ARG A 46 -5.19 -16.87 -9.60
N GLN A 47 -5.66 -15.89 -10.35
CA GLN A 47 -5.51 -15.88 -11.80
C GLN A 47 -4.02 -15.86 -12.20
N TYR A 48 -3.20 -15.07 -11.53
CA TYR A 48 -1.76 -15.05 -11.73
C TYR A 48 -1.13 -16.42 -11.46
N VAL A 49 -1.45 -17.08 -10.33
CA VAL A 49 -0.97 -18.44 -10.00
C VAL A 49 -1.38 -19.43 -11.06
N TYR A 50 -2.63 -19.38 -11.51
CA TYR A 50 -3.15 -20.25 -12.56
C TYR A 50 -2.30 -20.15 -13.86
N TYR A 51 -1.97 -18.95 -14.31
CA TYR A 51 -1.13 -18.76 -15.52
C TYR A 51 0.32 -19.10 -15.25
N ARG A 52 0.86 -18.72 -14.10
CA ARG A 52 2.24 -19.02 -13.70
C ARG A 52 2.55 -20.52 -13.76
N GLU A 53 1.64 -21.35 -13.23
CA GLU A 53 1.82 -22.80 -13.19
C GLU A 53 1.74 -23.47 -14.56
N ARG A 54 1.20 -22.78 -15.54
CA ARG A 54 1.08 -23.28 -16.94
C ARG A 54 2.20 -22.82 -17.84
N LEU A 55 3.15 -22.04 -17.32
CA LEU A 55 4.32 -21.67 -18.10
C LEU A 55 5.16 -22.93 -18.41
N PRO A 56 5.62 -23.14 -19.65
CA PRO A 56 6.43 -24.29 -20.05
C PRO A 56 7.88 -24.13 -19.57
N LEU A 57 8.08 -23.76 -18.32
CA LEU A 57 9.36 -23.43 -17.74
C LEU A 57 9.50 -24.06 -16.36
N LYS A 58 10.76 -24.36 -15.97
CA LYS A 58 11.05 -24.72 -14.60
C LYS A 58 10.93 -23.46 -13.73
N ILE A 59 9.86 -23.41 -12.93
CA ILE A 59 9.58 -22.28 -12.04
C ILE A 59 10.24 -22.45 -10.67
N ASP A 60 10.72 -21.33 -10.11
CA ASP A 60 11.16 -21.27 -8.72
C ASP A 60 9.94 -21.16 -7.79
N LYS A 61 9.55 -22.30 -7.20
CA LYS A 61 8.39 -22.36 -6.31
C LYS A 61 8.57 -21.65 -4.96
N LYS A 62 9.74 -21.07 -4.70
CA LYS A 62 9.99 -20.35 -3.47
C LYS A 62 9.33 -18.98 -3.45
N TYR A 63 9.33 -18.29 -4.58
CA TYR A 63 8.85 -16.90 -4.66
C TYR A 63 7.49 -16.82 -5.35
N PHE A 64 6.63 -15.97 -4.82
CA PHE A 64 5.30 -15.78 -5.38
C PHE A 64 5.35 -15.08 -6.74
N PHE A 65 6.04 -13.93 -6.86
CA PHE A 65 6.19 -13.23 -8.12
C PHE A 65 7.45 -13.65 -8.88
N LEU A 66 7.25 -14.16 -10.07
CA LEU A 66 8.32 -14.66 -10.94
C LEU A 66 8.48 -13.78 -12.19
N SER A 67 9.70 -13.77 -12.72
CA SER A 67 10.00 -13.24 -14.03
C SER A 67 9.51 -14.19 -15.12
N LEU A 68 9.51 -13.73 -16.37
CA LEU A 68 9.17 -14.56 -17.53
C LEU A 68 10.12 -15.77 -17.72
N SER A 69 11.28 -15.78 -17.07
CA SER A 69 12.20 -16.93 -17.05
C SER A 69 11.92 -17.93 -15.93
N GLY A 70 10.82 -17.79 -15.18
CA GLY A 70 10.44 -18.66 -14.06
C GLY A 70 11.27 -18.47 -12.78
N ARG A 71 12.13 -17.45 -12.73
CA ARG A 71 12.96 -17.12 -11.57
C ARG A 71 12.34 -15.99 -10.76
N LYS A 72 12.82 -15.80 -9.54
CA LYS A 72 12.46 -14.63 -8.72
C LYS A 72 12.41 -13.35 -9.57
N CYS A 73 11.37 -12.57 -9.40
CA CYS A 73 11.24 -11.28 -10.08
C CYS A 73 12.47 -10.40 -9.82
N GLY A 74 13.14 -10.03 -10.90
CA GLY A 74 14.50 -9.50 -10.91
C GLY A 74 14.68 -8.12 -10.30
N ALA A 75 15.72 -7.44 -10.72
CA ALA A 75 16.09 -6.13 -10.18
C ALA A 75 14.99 -5.07 -10.35
N ASN A 76 15.01 -4.05 -9.50
CA ASN A 76 14.04 -2.96 -9.52
C ASN A 76 13.87 -2.33 -10.92
N HIS A 77 14.96 -2.21 -11.70
CA HIS A 77 14.93 -1.57 -13.02
C HIS A 77 13.92 -2.23 -13.98
N THR A 78 13.74 -3.55 -13.94
CA THR A 78 12.77 -4.25 -14.81
C THR A 78 11.34 -3.85 -14.46
N ILE A 79 11.02 -3.79 -13.16
CA ILE A 79 9.70 -3.39 -12.68
C ILE A 79 9.46 -1.90 -12.99
N PHE A 80 10.47 -1.05 -12.80
CA PHE A 80 10.39 0.36 -13.19
C PHE A 80 10.14 0.53 -14.68
N ARG A 81 10.81 -0.27 -15.53
CA ARG A 81 10.56 -0.25 -16.97
C ARG A 81 9.13 -0.61 -17.32
N TRP A 82 8.59 -1.67 -16.73
CA TRP A 82 7.19 -2.06 -16.96
C TRP A 82 6.21 -1.00 -16.43
N PHE A 83 6.47 -0.43 -15.28
CA PHE A 83 5.66 0.65 -14.76
C PHE A 83 5.64 1.86 -15.70
N ARG A 84 6.78 2.21 -16.30
CA ARG A 84 6.86 3.28 -17.31
C ARG A 84 6.06 2.96 -18.57
N LEU A 85 6.07 1.72 -19.04
CA LEU A 85 5.25 1.31 -20.18
C LEU A 85 3.75 1.44 -19.85
N ILE A 86 3.32 0.98 -18.69
CA ILE A 86 1.93 1.10 -18.21
C ILE A 86 1.50 2.58 -18.13
N LEU A 87 2.35 3.44 -17.58
CA LEU A 87 2.06 4.88 -17.52
C LEU A 87 1.93 5.50 -18.92
N LYS A 88 2.82 5.11 -19.84
CA LYS A 88 2.76 5.56 -21.22
C LYS A 88 1.44 5.14 -21.90
N ASP A 89 1.04 3.88 -21.73
CA ASP A 89 -0.19 3.35 -22.29
C ASP A 89 -1.44 4.02 -21.68
N ALA A 90 -1.34 4.45 -20.41
CA ALA A 90 -2.35 5.23 -19.71
C ALA A 90 -2.34 6.74 -20.08
N GLY A 91 -1.48 7.18 -21.00
CA GLY A 91 -1.38 8.59 -21.39
C GLY A 91 -0.70 9.49 -20.35
N ILE A 92 0.01 8.92 -19.37
CA ILE A 92 0.70 9.67 -18.33
C ILE A 92 2.15 9.87 -18.73
N PRO A 93 2.59 11.11 -19.07
CA PRO A 93 3.91 11.36 -19.60
C PRO A 93 5.00 11.17 -18.55
N PHE A 94 6.16 10.71 -19.00
CA PHE A 94 7.37 10.73 -18.21
C PHE A 94 8.16 12.00 -18.51
N THR A 95 8.29 12.86 -17.50
CA THR A 95 8.92 14.18 -17.64
C THR A 95 10.42 14.18 -17.33
N GLY A 96 11.01 13.03 -16.99
CA GLY A 96 12.45 12.94 -16.65
C GLY A 96 12.80 13.51 -15.27
N ASN A 97 14.08 13.52 -14.93
CA ASN A 97 14.66 14.21 -13.74
C ASN A 97 13.88 14.05 -12.44
N HIS A 98 13.44 12.84 -12.11
CA HIS A 98 12.61 12.52 -10.95
C HIS A 98 11.21 13.16 -10.94
N HIS A 99 10.79 13.83 -12.02
CA HIS A 99 9.43 14.31 -12.20
C HIS A 99 8.53 13.21 -12.77
N GLY A 100 7.28 13.18 -12.33
CA GLY A 100 6.28 12.19 -12.73
C GLY A 100 6.14 11.01 -11.74
N PRO A 101 5.08 10.20 -11.90
CA PRO A 101 4.73 9.15 -10.95
C PRO A 101 5.80 8.08 -10.83
N ARG A 102 6.05 7.62 -9.61
CA ARG A 102 6.97 6.54 -9.25
C ARG A 102 6.18 5.35 -8.68
N ILE A 103 6.73 4.15 -8.74
CA ILE A 103 6.10 2.97 -8.12
C ILE A 103 5.79 3.20 -6.63
N HIS A 104 6.66 3.92 -5.92
CA HIS A 104 6.45 4.18 -4.50
C HIS A 104 5.25 5.11 -4.25
N ASP A 105 4.89 5.93 -5.22
CA ASP A 105 3.74 6.83 -5.12
C ASP A 105 2.41 6.06 -5.10
N LEU A 106 2.36 4.84 -5.66
CA LEU A 106 1.21 3.94 -5.48
C LEU A 106 0.96 3.61 -4.00
N ARG A 107 2.03 3.46 -3.22
CA ARG A 107 1.90 3.24 -1.78
C ARG A 107 1.47 4.53 -1.05
N HIS A 108 1.96 5.67 -1.47
CA HIS A 108 1.51 6.96 -0.93
C HIS A 108 0.02 7.18 -1.21
N THR A 109 -0.40 6.95 -2.45
CA THR A 109 -1.82 7.04 -2.86
C THR A 109 -2.69 6.08 -2.06
N PHE A 110 -2.28 4.82 -1.91
CA PHE A 110 -2.99 3.85 -1.08
C PHE A 110 -3.13 4.36 0.37
N SER A 111 -2.05 4.86 0.96
CA SER A 111 -2.05 5.32 2.35
C SER A 111 -2.99 6.50 2.56
N LEU A 112 -3.02 7.41 1.61
CA LEU A 112 -3.90 8.58 1.63
C LEU A 112 -5.38 8.18 1.55
N TYR A 113 -5.73 7.34 0.58
CA TYR A 113 -7.12 6.87 0.43
C TYR A 113 -7.55 5.95 1.57
N ALA A 114 -6.64 5.16 2.15
CA ALA A 114 -6.95 4.35 3.33
C ALA A 114 -7.27 5.24 4.53
N MET A 115 -6.49 6.30 4.76
CA MET A 115 -6.74 7.29 5.82
C MET A 115 -8.07 8.00 5.60
N GLU A 116 -8.30 8.50 4.39
CA GLU A 116 -9.55 9.16 3.99
C GLU A 116 -10.75 8.24 4.23
N LYS A 117 -10.69 6.98 3.80
CA LYS A 117 -11.76 6.01 3.98
C LYS A 117 -12.07 5.78 5.47
N MET A 118 -11.05 5.52 6.29
CA MET A 118 -11.23 5.34 7.73
C MET A 118 -11.89 6.56 8.39
N THR A 119 -11.49 7.76 7.98
CA THR A 119 -12.09 9.00 8.51
C THR A 119 -13.53 9.18 8.05
N ARG A 120 -13.86 8.85 6.81
CA ARG A 120 -15.26 8.87 6.31
C ARG A 120 -16.16 7.88 7.05
N GLU A 121 -15.61 6.74 7.44
CA GLU A 121 -16.30 5.70 8.21
C GLU A 121 -16.42 6.04 9.70
N GLY A 122 -15.97 7.22 10.13
CA GLY A 122 -16.14 7.76 11.47
C GLY A 122 -14.96 7.53 12.42
N SER A 123 -13.84 6.97 11.92
CA SER A 123 -12.63 6.85 12.73
C SER A 123 -11.93 8.20 12.82
N ASP A 124 -11.46 8.54 14.03
CA ASP A 124 -10.57 9.69 14.20
C ASP A 124 -9.26 9.48 13.43
N MET A 125 -8.80 10.55 12.78
CA MET A 125 -7.63 10.51 11.90
C MET A 125 -6.35 10.14 12.68
N TYR A 126 -6.22 10.60 13.92
CA TYR A 126 -5.07 10.29 14.78
C TYR A 126 -5.13 8.86 15.32
N HIS A 127 -6.31 8.33 15.62
CA HIS A 127 -6.51 6.92 15.99
C HIS A 127 -6.25 5.98 14.81
N SER A 128 -6.51 6.42 13.57
CA SER A 128 -6.24 5.65 12.36
C SER A 128 -4.74 5.55 12.03
N MET A 129 -3.92 6.50 12.51
CA MET A 129 -2.47 6.52 12.25
C MET A 129 -1.73 5.25 12.69
N PRO A 130 -1.86 4.76 13.93
CA PRO A 130 -1.17 3.55 14.38
C PRO A 130 -1.60 2.31 13.57
N VAL A 131 -2.86 2.21 13.20
CA VAL A 131 -3.39 1.12 12.38
C VAL A 131 -2.73 1.15 11.01
N LEU A 132 -2.72 2.31 10.35
CA LEU A 132 -2.08 2.48 9.05
C LEU A 132 -0.56 2.28 9.14
N ALA A 133 0.10 2.78 10.18
CA ALA A 133 1.53 2.59 10.40
C ALA A 133 1.90 1.11 10.52
N THR A 134 1.11 0.34 11.27
CA THR A 134 1.29 -1.11 11.44
C THR A 134 1.09 -1.83 10.10
N TYR A 135 0.01 -1.53 9.38
CA TYR A 135 -0.26 -2.09 8.06
C TYR A 135 0.89 -1.83 7.08
N LEU A 136 1.39 -0.60 7.04
CA LEU A 136 2.49 -0.20 6.18
C LEU A 136 3.86 -0.72 6.65
N GLY A 137 4.00 -1.13 7.91
CA GLY A 137 5.29 -1.49 8.51
C GLY A 137 6.20 -0.27 8.64
N HIS A 138 5.68 0.83 9.17
CA HIS A 138 6.47 1.99 9.56
C HIS A 138 7.06 1.76 10.96
N LYS A 139 8.32 2.11 11.15
CA LYS A 139 8.98 2.02 12.46
C LYS A 139 8.50 3.09 13.43
N THR A 140 8.07 4.23 12.90
CA THR A 140 7.62 5.39 13.68
C THR A 140 6.34 5.94 13.11
N THR A 141 5.49 6.49 13.96
CA THR A 141 4.25 7.20 13.56
C THR A 141 4.54 8.45 12.74
N GLN A 142 5.70 9.09 12.92
CA GLN A 142 6.12 10.25 12.12
C GLN A 142 6.08 9.99 10.62
N SER A 143 6.46 8.78 10.18
CA SER A 143 6.37 8.40 8.77
C SER A 143 4.92 8.34 8.27
N THR A 144 3.94 8.19 9.16
CA THR A 144 2.51 8.14 8.84
C THR A 144 1.85 9.51 9.01
N GLU A 145 2.38 10.36 9.88
CA GLU A 145 1.89 11.73 10.13
C GLU A 145 1.82 12.57 8.84
N HIS A 146 2.76 12.35 7.94
CA HIS A 146 2.75 12.99 6.63
C HIS A 146 1.44 12.73 5.87
N TYR A 147 0.85 11.53 5.98
CA TYR A 147 -0.43 11.22 5.33
C TYR A 147 -1.61 11.94 5.99
N VAL A 148 -1.57 12.20 7.29
CA VAL A 148 -2.57 13.02 7.97
C VAL A 148 -2.59 14.43 7.40
N ARG A 149 -1.42 15.04 7.25
CA ARG A 149 -1.29 16.38 6.66
C ARG A 149 -1.77 16.42 5.22
N LEU A 150 -1.37 15.43 4.41
CA LEU A 150 -1.83 15.34 3.03
C LEU A 150 -3.34 15.10 2.93
N CYS A 151 -3.91 14.26 3.81
CA CYS A 151 -5.34 13.99 3.83
C CYS A 151 -6.14 15.28 4.09
N ARG A 152 -5.71 16.10 5.04
CA ARG A 152 -6.32 17.41 5.34
C ARG A 152 -6.30 18.35 4.13
N VAL A 153 -5.17 18.39 3.42
CA VAL A 153 -5.02 19.24 2.23
C VAL A 153 -5.88 18.75 1.06
N MET A 154 -5.93 17.43 0.83
CA MET A 154 -6.63 16.86 -0.32
C MET A 154 -8.14 16.66 -0.10
N PHE A 155 -8.55 16.51 1.17
CA PHE A 155 -9.94 16.28 1.55
C PHE A 155 -10.36 17.24 2.67
N PRO A 156 -10.45 18.54 2.39
CA PRO A 156 -10.74 19.56 3.42
C PRO A 156 -12.12 19.39 4.07
N GLU A 157 -13.03 18.70 3.41
CA GLU A 157 -14.34 18.34 3.98
C GLU A 157 -14.23 17.41 5.20
N LEU A 158 -13.15 16.62 5.31
CA LEU A 158 -12.92 15.75 6.45
C LEU A 158 -12.48 16.55 7.69
N GLU A 159 -11.73 17.62 7.50
CA GLU A 159 -11.30 18.49 8.58
C GLU A 159 -12.52 19.16 9.26
N ARG A 160 -13.47 19.66 8.48
CA ARG A 160 -14.71 20.25 9.00
C ARG A 160 -15.52 19.28 9.85
N LYS A 161 -15.56 17.98 9.48
CA LYS A 161 -16.22 16.96 10.30
C LYS A 161 -15.53 16.74 11.63
N VAL A 162 -14.19 16.70 11.63
CA VAL A 162 -13.40 16.53 12.86
C VAL A 162 -13.54 17.76 13.76
N GLU A 163 -13.49 18.96 13.20
CA GLU A 163 -13.74 20.20 13.95
C GLU A 163 -15.14 20.26 14.56
N PHE A 164 -16.14 19.89 13.79
CA PHE A 164 -17.53 19.83 14.29
C PHE A 164 -17.68 18.85 15.47
N ILE A 165 -17.05 17.66 15.38
CA ILE A 165 -17.06 16.67 16.47
C ILE A 165 -16.29 17.20 17.69
N ASN A 166 -15.12 17.82 17.46
CA ASN A 166 -14.32 18.40 18.54
C ASN A 166 -15.06 19.53 19.27
N GLN A 167 -15.77 20.40 18.58
CA GLN A 167 -16.60 21.45 19.18
C GLN A 167 -17.74 20.89 20.02
N GLN A 168 -18.28 19.72 19.67
CA GLN A 168 -19.31 19.05 20.49
C GLN A 168 -18.73 18.38 21.75
N ILE A 169 -17.50 17.85 21.66
CA ILE A 169 -16.84 17.14 22.77
C ILE A 169 -16.13 18.14 23.70
N TYR A 170 -15.55 19.21 23.15
CA TYR A 170 -14.83 20.27 23.86
C TYR A 170 -15.44 21.64 23.52
N PRO A 171 -16.62 21.97 24.05
CA PRO A 171 -17.19 23.28 23.83
C PRO A 171 -16.25 24.36 24.43
N GLU A 172 -16.08 25.46 23.68
CA GLU A 172 -15.33 26.61 24.18
C GLU A 172 -16.01 27.09 25.50
N LEU A 173 -15.25 27.06 26.57
CA LEU A 173 -15.68 27.64 27.84
C LEU A 173 -15.63 29.16 27.68
N GLU A 174 -16.76 29.82 27.54
CA GLU A 174 -16.85 31.26 27.68
C GLU A 174 -16.45 31.61 29.12
N TYR A 175 -15.24 32.11 29.29
CA TYR A 175 -14.83 32.74 30.55
C TYR A 175 -15.50 34.10 30.59
N GLY A 176 -16.59 34.20 31.35
CA GLY A 176 -17.24 35.45 31.71
C GLY A 176 -16.38 36.30 32.66
#